data_4a54d87bb5e76f7d66dba17cba868c02
#
_entry.id   4a54d87bb5e76f7d66dba17cba868c02
#
_cell.length_a   1.000
_cell.length_b   1.000
_cell.length_c   1.000
_cell.angle_alpha   90.00
_cell.angle_beta   90.00
_cell.angle_gamma   90.00
#
_symmetry.space_group_name_H-M   'P 1'
#
loop_
_entity.id
_entity.type
_entity.pdbx_description
1 polymer ?
#
loop_
_entity_poly.entity_id
_entity_poly.type
_entity_poly.pdbx_seq_one_letter_code
_entity_poly.pdbx_strand_id
1 'polypeptide(L)'
;MNTETALLPSRVLFFDGSIGIVSKKIGEICETEVKDKTLSLIANCKPDLQTLQSTPISWLQAVHRIDQPVSGCVLLALDKKTHASLSLQFSQGRIRKKYLAIVEMRTGETISASGRLEHYLRFDTKHHKTSALFRDEIQNFGPDWKKAVLDWKLLGSGERYHFLEVEPLTGRTHQIRAQLARAGMSIKGDLKYGARRSDPLGGIRLHAWKIQFTHPE
;
A
#
# COMPACT_ATOMS: atom_id res chain seq x y z
N MET A 1 17.31 35.74 8.88
CA MET A 1 16.26 35.36 7.93
C MET A 1 15.38 34.30 8.60
N ASN A 2 14.18 34.67 9.04
CA ASN A 2 13.24 33.71 9.60
C ASN A 2 12.73 32.83 8.46
N THR A 3 13.17 31.61 8.38
CA THR A 3 12.50 30.57 7.57
C THR A 3 11.19 30.24 8.27
N GLU A 4 10.11 30.95 7.92
CA GLU A 4 8.78 30.46 8.21
C GLU A 4 8.68 29.06 7.62
N THR A 5 8.57 28.08 8.48
CA THR A 5 8.31 26.68 8.08
C THR A 5 6.88 26.69 7.51
N ALA A 6 6.75 26.83 6.20
CA ALA A 6 5.45 26.77 5.54
C ALA A 6 4.77 25.48 5.96
N LEU A 7 3.59 25.60 6.58
CA LEU A 7 2.78 24.45 6.97
C LEU A 7 2.40 23.66 5.70
N LEU A 8 2.80 22.41 5.63
CA LEU A 8 2.43 21.54 4.53
C LEU A 8 0.91 21.36 4.49
N PRO A 9 0.28 21.36 3.30
CA PRO A 9 -1.13 21.00 3.15
C PRO A 9 -1.42 19.65 3.83
N SER A 10 -2.59 19.51 4.43
CA SER A 10 -2.93 18.41 5.36
C SER A 10 -2.70 16.99 4.83
N ARG A 11 -2.63 16.81 3.51
CA ARG A 11 -2.35 15.51 2.88
C ARG A 11 -0.92 15.33 2.37
N VAL A 12 -0.09 16.39 2.37
CA VAL A 12 1.30 16.32 1.94
C VAL A 12 2.15 16.00 3.16
N LEU A 13 2.85 14.86 3.11
CA LEU A 13 3.69 14.35 4.19
C LEU A 13 5.15 14.79 4.02
N PHE A 14 5.58 14.99 2.78
CA PHE A 14 6.92 15.47 2.42
C PHE A 14 6.89 16.09 1.02
N PHE A 15 7.73 17.11 0.79
CA PHE A 15 7.93 17.74 -0.51
C PHE A 15 9.28 18.44 -0.56
N ASP A 16 10.02 18.28 -1.68
CA ASP A 16 11.33 18.93 -1.92
C ASP A 16 11.48 19.50 -3.34
N GLY A 17 10.40 19.49 -4.13
CA GLY A 17 10.41 19.95 -5.53
C GLY A 17 10.62 18.83 -6.55
N SER A 18 11.30 17.73 -6.23
CA SER A 18 11.47 16.55 -7.08
C SER A 18 10.60 15.37 -6.63
N ILE A 19 10.38 15.27 -5.32
CA ILE A 19 9.62 14.20 -4.67
C ILE A 19 8.47 14.78 -3.87
N GLY A 20 7.31 14.14 -3.98
CA GLY A 20 6.17 14.34 -3.10
C GLY A 20 5.79 13.04 -2.40
N ILE A 21 5.54 13.06 -1.09
CA ILE A 21 4.89 11.96 -0.38
C ILE A 21 3.54 12.47 0.10
N VAL A 22 2.47 11.79 -0.32
CA VAL A 22 1.12 12.21 0.00
C VAL A 22 0.34 11.12 0.71
N SER A 23 -0.61 11.51 1.55
CA SER A 23 -1.58 10.61 2.18
C SER A 23 -2.74 10.34 1.22
N LYS A 24 -2.75 9.16 0.60
CA LYS A 24 -3.86 8.68 -0.22
C LYS A 24 -5.06 8.37 0.65
N LYS A 25 -6.23 8.88 0.29
CA LYS A 25 -7.50 8.53 0.94
C LYS A 25 -8.03 7.19 0.41
N ILE A 26 -8.88 6.55 1.20
CA ILE A 26 -9.69 5.40 0.76
C ILE A 26 -10.50 5.81 -0.47
N GLY A 27 -10.56 4.93 -1.47
CA GLY A 27 -11.29 5.16 -2.73
C GLY A 27 -10.46 5.80 -3.84
N GLU A 28 -9.39 6.51 -3.53
CA GLU A 28 -8.51 7.08 -4.56
C GLU A 28 -7.68 6.00 -5.28
N ILE A 29 -7.40 6.25 -6.55
CA ILE A 29 -6.68 5.36 -7.47
C ILE A 29 -5.33 6.00 -7.81
N CYS A 30 -4.24 5.22 -7.67
CA CYS A 30 -2.87 5.70 -7.92
C CYS A 30 -2.52 5.80 -9.41
N GLU A 31 -3.22 5.07 -10.28
CA GLU A 31 -2.95 5.04 -11.72
C GLU A 31 -3.22 6.41 -12.37
N THR A 32 -2.44 6.73 -13.42
CA THR A 32 -2.51 8.03 -14.10
C THR A 32 -3.76 8.16 -14.97
N GLU A 33 -4.18 7.05 -15.60
CA GLU A 33 -5.35 7.01 -16.47
C GLU A 33 -6.56 6.46 -15.72
N VAL A 34 -7.32 7.35 -15.12
CA VAL A 34 -8.55 7.03 -14.40
C VAL A 34 -9.72 7.66 -15.15
N LYS A 35 -10.75 6.86 -15.47
CA LYS A 35 -11.97 7.35 -16.17
C LYS A 35 -12.66 8.45 -15.36
N ASP A 36 -12.82 8.22 -14.07
CA ASP A 36 -13.37 9.21 -13.15
C ASP A 36 -12.22 9.97 -12.45
N LYS A 37 -11.95 11.18 -12.90
CA LYS A 37 -10.88 12.02 -12.36
C LYS A 37 -11.05 12.36 -10.88
N THR A 38 -12.25 12.31 -10.34
CA THR A 38 -12.50 12.55 -8.90
C THR A 38 -11.87 11.46 -8.03
N LEU A 39 -11.62 10.28 -8.59
CA LEU A 39 -10.92 9.18 -7.94
C LEU A 39 -9.40 9.20 -8.13
N SER A 40 -8.88 10.10 -8.97
CA SER A 40 -7.43 10.16 -9.26
C SER A 40 -6.67 10.78 -8.09
N LEU A 41 -5.75 10.00 -7.48
CA LEU A 41 -4.81 10.52 -6.48
C LEU A 41 -4.02 11.72 -7.03
N ILE A 42 -3.51 11.60 -8.27
CA ILE A 42 -2.69 12.65 -8.91
C ILE A 42 -3.50 13.94 -9.10
N ALA A 43 -4.72 13.84 -9.63
CA ALA A 43 -5.58 15.01 -9.80
C ALA A 43 -5.93 15.68 -8.47
N ASN A 44 -6.18 14.88 -7.44
CA ASN A 44 -6.60 15.37 -6.12
C ASN A 44 -5.46 15.96 -5.29
N CYS A 45 -4.19 15.54 -5.50
CA CYS A 45 -3.06 16.07 -4.72
C CYS A 45 -2.24 17.15 -5.47
N LYS A 46 -2.35 17.23 -6.79
CA LYS A 46 -1.60 18.22 -7.58
C LYS A 46 -1.81 19.66 -7.14
N PRO A 47 -3.05 20.14 -6.84
CA PRO A 47 -3.26 21.49 -6.31
C PRO A 47 -2.50 21.77 -5.02
N ASP A 48 -2.52 20.82 -4.07
CA ASP A 48 -1.82 20.96 -2.80
C ASP A 48 -0.29 21.05 -2.99
N LEU A 49 0.29 20.19 -3.84
CA LEU A 49 1.71 20.24 -4.18
C LEU A 49 2.09 21.52 -4.93
N GLN A 50 1.19 22.05 -5.77
CA GLN A 50 1.41 23.30 -6.51
C GLN A 50 1.55 24.51 -5.58
N THR A 51 0.91 24.52 -4.41
CA THR A 51 1.07 25.60 -3.43
C THR A 51 2.46 25.66 -2.81
N LEU A 52 3.24 24.58 -2.89
CA LEU A 52 4.56 24.46 -2.29
C LEU A 52 5.71 24.90 -3.22
N GLN A 53 5.42 25.23 -4.47
CA GLN A 53 6.41 25.76 -5.41
C GLN A 53 5.83 26.79 -6.37
N SER A 54 6.66 27.74 -6.79
CA SER A 54 6.26 28.83 -7.69
C SER A 54 6.15 28.37 -9.15
N THR A 55 6.96 27.39 -9.56
CA THR A 55 6.96 26.86 -10.93
C THR A 55 5.80 25.90 -11.15
N PRO A 56 5.10 25.96 -12.30
CA PRO A 56 4.02 25.02 -12.60
C PRO A 56 4.49 23.55 -12.60
N ILE A 57 3.73 22.67 -11.94
CA ILE A 57 3.96 21.24 -12.00
C ILE A 57 3.47 20.72 -13.36
N SER A 58 4.41 20.57 -14.30
CA SER A 58 4.12 20.10 -15.67
C SER A 58 4.01 18.58 -15.72
N TRP A 59 4.72 17.85 -14.83
CA TRP A 59 4.74 16.41 -14.78
C TRP A 59 4.62 15.91 -13.34
N LEU A 60 3.79 14.90 -13.08
CA LEU A 60 3.56 14.32 -11.77
C LEU A 60 3.06 12.89 -11.93
N GLN A 61 3.76 11.92 -11.36
CA GLN A 61 3.36 10.50 -11.38
C GLN A 61 3.64 9.78 -10.07
N ALA A 62 2.82 8.78 -9.76
CA ALA A 62 3.07 7.87 -8.66
C ALA A 62 4.17 6.87 -9.04
N VAL A 63 5.15 6.71 -8.16
CA VAL A 63 6.26 5.76 -8.36
C VAL A 63 5.81 4.33 -8.03
N HIS A 64 4.84 4.18 -7.16
CA HIS A 64 4.22 2.92 -6.79
C HIS A 64 2.72 3.09 -6.55
N ARG A 65 2.05 1.98 -6.33
CA ARG A 65 0.62 1.98 -6.06
C ARG A 65 0.29 1.23 -4.76
N ILE A 66 -0.78 1.64 -4.13
CA ILE A 66 -1.50 0.88 -3.12
C ILE A 66 -2.95 0.70 -3.60
N ASP A 67 -3.61 -0.37 -3.15
CA ASP A 67 -4.96 -0.72 -3.62
C ASP A 67 -5.97 0.40 -3.34
N GLN A 68 -7.01 0.52 -4.16
CA GLN A 68 -8.06 1.54 -4.02
C GLN A 68 -8.67 1.61 -2.61
N PRO A 69 -9.02 0.49 -1.93
CA PRO A 69 -9.60 0.54 -0.59
C PRO A 69 -8.56 0.76 0.54
N VAL A 70 -7.27 0.88 0.22
CA VAL A 70 -6.17 1.09 1.16
C VAL A 70 -5.85 2.57 1.26
N SER A 71 -5.56 3.07 2.46
CA SER A 71 -5.09 4.43 2.70
C SER A 71 -3.60 4.48 3.01
N GLY A 72 -3.01 5.68 3.02
CA GLY A 72 -1.66 5.90 3.49
C GLY A 72 -0.70 6.50 2.48
N CYS A 73 0.61 6.48 2.79
CA CYS A 73 1.61 7.20 2.03
C CYS A 73 1.85 6.60 0.65
N VAL A 74 1.87 7.48 -0.36
CA VAL A 74 2.25 7.19 -1.74
C VAL A 74 3.35 8.15 -2.16
N LEU A 75 4.42 7.60 -2.73
CA LEU A 75 5.57 8.32 -3.25
C LEU A 75 5.29 8.77 -4.68
N LEU A 76 5.43 10.06 -4.92
CA LEU A 76 5.26 10.71 -6.21
C LEU A 76 6.60 11.28 -6.67
N ALA A 77 6.82 11.31 -7.98
CA ALA A 77 7.91 12.03 -8.61
C ALA A 77 7.35 13.19 -9.45
N LEU A 78 8.08 14.31 -9.45
CA LEU A 78 7.69 15.51 -10.19
C LEU A 78 8.44 15.66 -11.52
N ASP A 79 9.38 14.76 -11.80
CA ASP A 79 10.09 14.68 -13.06
C ASP A 79 10.42 13.22 -13.44
N LYS A 80 10.74 13.01 -14.73
CA LYS A 80 10.99 11.67 -15.28
C LYS A 80 12.28 11.02 -14.77
N LYS A 81 13.33 11.81 -14.47
CA LYS A 81 14.63 11.30 -13.96
C LYS A 81 14.44 10.74 -12.55
N THR A 82 13.81 11.51 -11.68
CA THR A 82 13.47 11.10 -10.33
C THR A 82 12.56 9.87 -10.33
N HIS A 83 11.54 9.83 -11.18
CA HIS A 83 10.66 8.67 -11.33
C HIS A 83 11.43 7.41 -11.75
N ALA A 84 12.32 7.51 -12.75
CA ALA A 84 13.11 6.38 -13.22
C ALA A 84 14.04 5.84 -12.13
N SER A 85 14.73 6.74 -11.39
CA SER A 85 15.61 6.36 -10.28
C SER A 85 14.86 5.64 -9.15
N LEU A 86 13.73 6.18 -8.72
CA LEU A 86 12.91 5.57 -7.68
C LEU A 86 12.27 4.24 -8.14
N SER A 87 11.83 4.15 -9.39
CA SER A 87 11.30 2.91 -9.98
C SER A 87 12.37 1.82 -10.03
N LEU A 88 13.63 2.18 -10.31
CA LEU A 88 14.75 1.25 -10.24
C LEU A 88 14.96 0.72 -8.82
N GLN A 89 14.89 1.58 -7.79
CA GLN A 89 14.98 1.15 -6.39
C GLN A 89 13.84 0.18 -6.02
N PHE A 90 12.61 0.41 -6.52
CA PHE A 90 11.49 -0.53 -6.34
C PHE A 90 11.78 -1.89 -6.99
N SER A 91 12.24 -1.91 -8.24
CA SER A 91 12.54 -3.15 -8.96
C SER A 91 13.67 -3.97 -8.31
N GLN A 92 14.62 -3.28 -7.68
CA GLN A 92 15.74 -3.88 -6.95
C GLN A 92 15.42 -4.26 -5.51
N GLY A 93 14.19 -4.02 -5.03
CA GLY A 93 13.80 -4.32 -3.65
C GLY A 93 14.47 -3.45 -2.58
N ARG A 94 15.02 -2.30 -2.96
CA ARG A 94 15.72 -1.37 -2.03
C ARG A 94 14.75 -0.49 -1.24
N ILE A 95 13.48 -0.44 -1.61
CA ILE A 95 12.46 0.35 -0.92
C ILE A 95 11.74 -0.52 0.10
N ARG A 96 11.79 -0.12 1.36
CA ARG A 96 11.07 -0.78 2.44
C ARG A 96 9.74 -0.07 2.67
N LYS A 97 8.71 -0.85 2.94
CA LYS A 97 7.35 -0.34 3.21
C LYS A 97 6.81 -1.03 4.45
N LYS A 98 6.16 -0.26 5.32
CA LYS A 98 5.46 -0.82 6.45
C LYS A 98 3.99 -0.39 6.40
N TYR A 99 3.14 -1.30 6.79
CA TYR A 99 1.70 -1.12 6.84
C TYR A 99 1.20 -1.37 8.25
N LEU A 100 0.13 -0.69 8.61
CA LEU A 100 -0.66 -0.99 9.79
C LEU A 100 -1.94 -1.71 9.33
N ALA A 101 -2.28 -2.81 9.98
CA ALA A 101 -3.47 -3.58 9.66
C ALA A 101 -4.27 -3.89 10.93
N ILE A 102 -5.60 -3.76 10.86
CA ILE A 102 -6.50 -4.31 11.87
C ILE A 102 -7.09 -5.59 11.26
N VAL A 103 -6.85 -6.72 11.93
CA VAL A 103 -7.30 -8.03 11.46
C VAL A 103 -8.25 -8.68 12.45
N GLU A 104 -9.14 -9.53 11.92
CA GLU A 104 -9.95 -10.45 12.71
C GLU A 104 -9.44 -11.87 12.52
N MET A 105 -9.33 -12.61 13.63
CA MET A 105 -8.95 -14.02 13.62
C MET A 105 -10.17 -14.92 13.45
N ARG A 106 -9.95 -16.15 13.01
CA ARG A 106 -10.97 -17.19 13.11
C ARG A 106 -11.25 -17.50 14.58
N THR A 107 -12.49 -17.82 14.87
CA THR A 107 -12.90 -18.15 16.25
C THR A 107 -12.10 -19.32 16.79
N GLY A 108 -11.52 -19.16 17.99
CA GLY A 108 -10.72 -20.18 18.67
C GLY A 108 -9.23 -20.20 18.29
N GLU A 109 -8.79 -19.37 17.35
CA GLU A 109 -7.36 -19.23 17.03
C GLU A 109 -6.69 -18.16 17.91
N THR A 110 -5.43 -18.39 18.26
CA THR A 110 -4.58 -17.44 18.97
C THR A 110 -3.57 -16.84 18.02
N ILE A 111 -3.22 -15.57 18.23
CA ILE A 111 -2.23 -14.86 17.42
C ILE A 111 -0.86 -14.88 18.10
N SER A 112 0.20 -15.22 17.35
CA SER A 112 1.58 -15.11 17.80
C SER A 112 2.02 -13.65 17.89
N ALA A 113 3.13 -13.38 18.62
CA ALA A 113 3.68 -12.02 18.72
C ALA A 113 4.22 -11.49 17.39
N SER A 114 4.68 -12.38 16.50
CA SER A 114 5.18 -12.05 15.16
C SER A 114 5.20 -13.30 14.29
N GLY A 115 5.40 -13.11 12.99
CA GLY A 115 5.55 -14.23 12.06
C GLY A 115 5.97 -13.80 10.66
N ARG A 116 6.29 -14.80 9.83
CA ARG A 116 6.57 -14.65 8.41
C ARG A 116 5.55 -15.47 7.63
N LEU A 117 5.02 -14.87 6.57
CA LEU A 117 4.13 -15.56 5.62
C LEU A 117 4.83 -15.66 4.27
N GLU A 118 4.97 -16.89 3.80
CA GLU A 118 5.52 -17.21 2.50
C GLU A 118 4.48 -18.02 1.72
N HIS A 119 4.05 -17.47 0.58
CA HIS A 119 3.07 -18.09 -0.31
C HIS A 119 3.46 -17.83 -1.76
N TYR A 120 2.83 -18.55 -2.67
CA TYR A 120 2.78 -18.23 -4.09
C TYR A 120 1.45 -17.56 -4.40
N LEU A 121 1.51 -16.43 -5.09
CA LEU A 121 0.36 -15.62 -5.44
C LEU A 121 0.11 -15.65 -6.94
N ARG A 122 -1.15 -15.80 -7.33
CA ARG A 122 -1.63 -15.63 -8.70
C ARG A 122 -2.80 -14.67 -8.73
N PHE A 123 -2.68 -13.60 -9.52
CA PHE A 123 -3.75 -12.63 -9.71
C PHE A 123 -4.71 -13.09 -10.81
N ASP A 124 -5.97 -13.20 -10.48
CA ASP A 124 -7.06 -13.45 -11.42
C ASP A 124 -7.60 -12.12 -11.92
N THR A 125 -7.37 -11.82 -13.20
CA THR A 125 -7.80 -10.57 -13.84
C THR A 125 -9.32 -10.52 -14.02
N LYS A 126 -10.00 -11.66 -14.21
CA LYS A 126 -11.44 -11.74 -14.38
C LYS A 126 -12.20 -11.39 -13.10
N HIS A 127 -11.72 -11.89 -11.95
CA HIS A 127 -12.34 -11.65 -10.66
C HIS A 127 -11.66 -10.54 -9.86
N HIS A 128 -10.59 -9.93 -10.40
CA HIS A 128 -9.76 -8.94 -9.72
C HIS A 128 -9.37 -9.37 -8.29
N LYS A 129 -8.96 -10.65 -8.15
CA LYS A 129 -8.62 -11.27 -6.86
C LYS A 129 -7.32 -12.04 -6.95
N THR A 130 -6.54 -12.03 -5.87
CA THR A 130 -5.29 -12.80 -5.76
C THR A 130 -5.55 -14.06 -4.93
N SER A 131 -5.16 -15.22 -5.47
CA SER A 131 -5.06 -16.46 -4.70
C SER A 131 -3.71 -16.56 -4.02
N ALA A 132 -3.69 -17.05 -2.77
CA ALA A 132 -2.48 -17.30 -2.00
C ALA A 132 -2.46 -18.78 -1.59
N LEU A 133 -1.48 -19.53 -2.07
CA LEU A 133 -1.31 -20.96 -1.81
C LEU A 133 0.12 -21.26 -1.37
N PHE A 134 0.29 -22.36 -0.63
CA PHE A 134 1.60 -22.96 -0.44
C PHE A 134 2.06 -23.67 -1.72
N ARG A 135 3.37 -23.94 -1.86
CA ARG A 135 3.93 -24.51 -3.09
C ARG A 135 3.36 -25.89 -3.41
N ASP A 136 3.18 -26.72 -2.40
CA ASP A 136 2.63 -28.08 -2.49
C ASP A 136 1.15 -28.14 -2.81
N GLU A 137 0.40 -27.10 -2.53
CA GLU A 137 -1.03 -26.98 -2.88
C GLU A 137 -1.25 -26.68 -4.39
N ILE A 138 -0.20 -26.29 -5.13
CA ILE A 138 -0.30 -25.88 -6.53
C ILE A 138 -0.03 -27.06 -7.44
N GLN A 139 -1.09 -27.67 -7.99
CA GLN A 139 -1.00 -28.80 -8.92
C GLN A 139 -0.30 -28.40 -10.24
N ASN A 140 -0.71 -27.27 -10.83
CA ASN A 140 -0.15 -26.75 -12.09
C ASN A 140 0.63 -25.48 -11.83
N PHE A 141 1.90 -25.64 -11.39
CA PHE A 141 2.77 -24.51 -11.14
C PHE A 141 3.34 -23.98 -12.45
N GLY A 142 3.07 -22.70 -12.72
CA GLY A 142 3.51 -22.01 -13.92
C GLY A 142 3.98 -20.58 -13.63
N PRO A 143 4.36 -19.82 -14.66
CA PRO A 143 4.94 -18.48 -14.53
C PRO A 143 4.00 -17.45 -13.92
N ASP A 144 2.71 -17.72 -13.87
CA ASP A 144 1.71 -16.81 -13.25
C ASP A 144 1.76 -16.84 -11.72
N TRP A 145 2.30 -17.91 -11.13
CA TRP A 145 2.51 -18.01 -9.70
C TRP A 145 3.80 -17.31 -9.30
N LYS A 146 3.70 -16.30 -8.47
CA LYS A 146 4.84 -15.50 -8.02
C LYS A 146 5.04 -15.64 -6.52
N LYS A 147 6.26 -15.96 -6.11
CA LYS A 147 6.62 -15.99 -4.69
C LYS A 147 6.35 -14.62 -4.05
N ALA A 148 5.76 -14.66 -2.84
CA ALA A 148 5.41 -13.51 -2.03
C ALA A 148 5.79 -13.78 -0.57
N VAL A 149 6.48 -12.83 0.04
CA VAL A 149 6.95 -12.91 1.41
C VAL A 149 6.61 -11.62 2.13
N LEU A 150 6.06 -11.73 3.33
CA LEU A 150 5.90 -10.62 4.26
C LEU A 150 6.24 -11.05 5.68
N ASP A 151 6.72 -10.11 6.46
CA ASP A 151 6.85 -10.23 7.91
C ASP A 151 5.74 -9.41 8.58
N TRP A 152 5.29 -9.87 9.75
CA TRP A 152 4.32 -9.14 10.56
C TRP A 152 4.67 -9.22 12.04
N LYS A 153 4.23 -8.20 12.80
CA LYS A 153 4.39 -8.11 14.24
C LYS A 153 3.08 -7.63 14.87
N LEU A 154 2.66 -8.30 15.94
CA LEU A 154 1.54 -7.89 16.76
C LEU A 154 1.90 -6.63 17.56
N LEU A 155 1.10 -5.59 17.44
CA LEU A 155 1.23 -4.34 18.19
C LEU A 155 0.25 -4.25 19.35
N GLY A 156 -0.90 -4.93 19.24
CA GLY A 156 -1.92 -4.95 20.28
C GLY A 156 -3.07 -5.88 19.93
N SER A 157 -3.80 -6.30 20.96
CA SER A 157 -4.96 -7.18 20.85
C SER A 157 -6.14 -6.61 21.61
N GLY A 158 -7.32 -6.66 20.98
CA GLY A 158 -8.61 -6.48 21.62
C GLY A 158 -9.42 -7.78 21.59
N GLU A 159 -10.66 -7.73 22.00
CA GLU A 159 -11.54 -8.91 22.06
C GLU A 159 -11.80 -9.56 20.70
N ARG A 160 -11.89 -8.77 19.63
CA ARG A 160 -12.29 -9.23 18.29
C ARG A 160 -11.25 -8.93 17.21
N TYR A 161 -10.35 -8.00 17.48
CA TYR A 161 -9.43 -7.47 16.49
C TYR A 161 -8.02 -7.41 17.05
N HIS A 162 -7.06 -7.63 16.18
CA HIS A 162 -5.64 -7.50 16.48
C HIS A 162 -5.04 -6.42 15.59
N PHE A 163 -4.08 -5.67 16.13
CA PHE A 163 -3.39 -4.60 15.44
C PHE A 163 -1.99 -5.07 15.06
N LEU A 164 -1.68 -5.05 13.77
CA LEU A 164 -0.43 -5.57 13.22
C LEU A 164 0.36 -4.46 12.53
N GLU A 165 1.68 -4.51 12.68
CA GLU A 165 2.61 -3.94 11.71
C GLU A 165 2.96 -5.04 10.69
N VAL A 166 2.90 -4.73 9.40
CA VAL A 166 3.18 -5.66 8.31
C VAL A 166 4.23 -5.07 7.38
N GLU A 167 5.29 -5.82 7.10
CA GLU A 167 6.37 -5.44 6.19
C GLU A 167 6.42 -6.41 5.00
N PRO A 168 5.86 -6.03 3.82
CA PRO A 168 5.98 -6.85 2.62
C PRO A 168 7.39 -6.77 2.03
N LEU A 169 8.08 -7.91 1.94
CA LEU A 169 9.40 -8.03 1.32
C LEU A 169 9.33 -8.16 -0.21
N THR A 170 8.14 -8.43 -0.73
CA THR A 170 7.79 -8.43 -2.16
C THR A 170 6.61 -7.49 -2.41
N GLY A 171 6.28 -7.23 -3.69
CA GLY A 171 5.23 -6.27 -4.06
C GLY A 171 4.22 -6.86 -5.05
N ARG A 172 3.47 -7.92 -4.67
CA ARG A 172 2.46 -8.53 -5.55
C ARG A 172 1.09 -7.87 -5.36
N THR A 173 0.28 -7.87 -6.40
CA THR A 173 -1.10 -7.34 -6.35
C THR A 173 -1.87 -7.98 -5.20
N HIS A 174 -2.52 -7.16 -4.38
CA HIS A 174 -3.28 -7.56 -3.18
C HIS A 174 -2.49 -8.44 -2.19
N GLN A 175 -1.15 -8.38 -2.19
CA GLN A 175 -0.29 -9.32 -1.45
C GLN A 175 -0.68 -9.45 0.03
N ILE A 176 -0.66 -8.34 0.78
CA ILE A 176 -0.94 -8.34 2.22
C ILE A 176 -2.32 -8.92 2.50
N ARG A 177 -3.32 -8.50 1.73
CA ARG A 177 -4.71 -8.91 1.85
C ARG A 177 -4.87 -10.43 1.67
N ALA A 178 -4.29 -10.97 0.59
CA ALA A 178 -4.38 -12.39 0.27
C ALA A 178 -3.61 -13.26 1.27
N GLN A 179 -2.39 -12.86 1.65
CA GLN A 179 -1.56 -13.64 2.57
C GLN A 179 -2.12 -13.65 4.00
N LEU A 180 -2.56 -12.50 4.53
CA LEU A 180 -3.18 -12.45 5.85
C LEU A 180 -4.48 -13.25 5.89
N ALA A 181 -5.34 -13.12 4.88
CA ALA A 181 -6.57 -13.91 4.80
C ALA A 181 -6.30 -15.41 4.72
N ARG A 182 -5.28 -15.84 3.96
CA ARG A 182 -4.86 -17.25 3.88
C ARG A 182 -4.40 -17.79 5.23
N ALA A 183 -3.75 -16.94 6.04
CA ALA A 183 -3.31 -17.24 7.39
C ALA A 183 -4.41 -17.11 8.46
N GLY A 184 -5.68 -16.95 8.07
CA GLY A 184 -6.80 -16.82 9.03
C GLY A 184 -6.96 -15.42 9.63
N MET A 185 -6.15 -14.44 9.22
CA MET A 185 -6.11 -13.06 9.70
C MET A 185 -6.76 -12.10 8.68
N SER A 186 -8.08 -12.16 8.49
CA SER A 186 -8.76 -11.28 7.52
C SER A 186 -8.70 -9.83 7.98
N ILE A 187 -8.33 -8.92 7.05
CA ILE A 187 -8.30 -7.48 7.35
C ILE A 187 -9.72 -6.98 7.53
N LYS A 188 -10.00 -6.24 8.60
CA LYS A 188 -11.31 -5.66 8.89
C LYS A 188 -11.82 -4.83 7.71
N GLY A 189 -13.03 -5.11 7.26
CA GLY A 189 -13.67 -4.46 6.11
C GLY A 189 -13.38 -5.11 4.76
N ASP A 190 -12.43 -6.03 4.67
CA ASP A 190 -12.04 -6.66 3.40
C ASP A 190 -12.91 -7.87 3.05
N LEU A 191 -14.16 -7.59 2.63
CA LEU A 191 -15.12 -8.63 2.26
C LEU A 191 -14.59 -9.52 1.13
N LYS A 192 -13.80 -8.98 0.20
CA LYS A 192 -13.18 -9.75 -0.90
C LYS A 192 -12.25 -10.85 -0.38
N TYR A 193 -11.65 -10.64 0.79
CA TYR A 193 -10.70 -11.56 1.43
C TYR A 193 -11.21 -12.10 2.76
N GLY A 194 -12.53 -12.18 2.94
CA GLY A 194 -13.15 -12.97 3.99
C GLY A 194 -13.42 -12.26 5.31
N ALA A 195 -13.34 -10.93 5.34
CA ALA A 195 -13.85 -10.17 6.48
C ALA A 195 -15.36 -10.42 6.65
N ARG A 196 -15.81 -10.52 7.90
CA ARG A 196 -17.22 -10.81 8.21
C ARG A 196 -18.15 -9.63 7.94
N ARG A 197 -17.65 -8.40 8.00
CA ARG A 197 -18.41 -7.16 7.88
C ARG A 197 -17.62 -6.10 7.11
N SER A 198 -18.33 -5.22 6.40
CA SER A 198 -17.77 -3.99 5.85
C SER A 198 -17.33 -3.06 6.98
N ASP A 199 -16.43 -2.13 6.67
CA ASP A 199 -16.07 -1.07 7.60
C ASP A 199 -17.01 0.13 7.41
N PRO A 200 -17.58 0.70 8.50
CA PRO A 200 -18.48 1.86 8.42
C PRO A 200 -17.86 3.11 7.80
N LEU A 201 -16.53 3.27 7.88
CA LEU A 201 -15.81 4.38 7.26
C LEU A 201 -15.42 4.11 5.80
N GLY A 202 -15.89 2.99 5.24
CA GLY A 202 -15.52 2.52 3.91
C GLY A 202 -14.13 1.91 3.85
N GLY A 203 -13.80 1.27 2.70
CA GLY A 203 -12.51 0.65 2.46
C GLY A 203 -12.18 -0.51 3.40
N ILE A 204 -10.89 -0.68 3.68
CA ILE A 204 -10.37 -1.74 4.56
C ILE A 204 -9.39 -1.15 5.59
N ARG A 205 -9.23 -1.79 6.72
CA ARG A 205 -8.30 -1.34 7.77
C ARG A 205 -6.87 -1.79 7.49
N LEU A 206 -6.35 -1.33 6.35
CA LEU A 206 -4.97 -1.45 5.92
C LEU A 206 -4.46 -0.05 5.56
N HIS A 207 -3.34 0.36 6.15
CA HIS A 207 -2.78 1.69 5.99
C HIS A 207 -1.28 1.62 5.70
N ALA A 208 -0.84 2.17 4.56
CA ALA A 208 0.57 2.34 4.24
C ALA A 208 1.14 3.49 5.08
N TRP A 209 1.78 3.20 6.22
CA TRP A 209 2.16 4.22 7.17
C TRP A 209 3.62 4.68 7.07
N LYS A 210 4.50 3.84 6.50
CA LYS A 210 5.93 4.17 6.36
C LYS A 210 6.48 3.67 5.03
N ILE A 211 7.24 4.53 4.37
CA ILE A 211 8.08 4.20 3.22
C ILE A 211 9.51 4.68 3.47
N GLN A 212 10.49 3.87 3.14
CA GLN A 212 11.91 4.18 3.27
C GLN A 212 12.63 3.89 1.96
N PHE A 213 13.36 4.85 1.47
CA PHE A 213 14.10 4.80 0.20
C PHE A 213 15.37 5.66 0.31
N THR A 214 16.27 5.52 -0.67
CA THR A 214 17.42 6.44 -0.81
C THR A 214 17.01 7.58 -1.73
N HIS A 215 17.25 8.82 -1.31
CA HIS A 215 17.00 9.98 -2.16
C HIS A 215 17.78 9.85 -3.47
N PRO A 216 17.21 10.20 -4.65
CA PRO A 216 17.87 10.02 -5.94
C PRO A 216 19.07 10.92 -6.20
N GLU A 217 19.25 11.94 -5.38
CA GLU A 217 20.39 12.89 -5.45
C GLU A 217 21.55 12.47 -4.58
#